data_c78cf536737c1361646bec159f95a73e
#
_entry.id   c78cf536737c1361646bec159f95a73e
#
_cell.length_a   1.000
_cell.length_b   1.000
_cell.length_c   1.000
_cell.angle_alpha   90.00
_cell.angle_beta   90.00
_cell.angle_gamma   90.00
#
_symmetry.space_group_name_H-M   'P 1'
#
loop_
_entity.id
_entity.type
_entity.pdbx_description
1 polymer ?
#
loop_
_entity_poly.entity_id
_entity_poly.type
_entity_poly.pdbx_seq_one_letter_code
_entity_poly.pdbx_strand_id
1 'polypeptide(L)'
;MKPLAKAAKRKAGAIVRKARAVREKLPFWKTKTLEQMTPREWESLCDGCGKCCTYKLEYEETGELAQTNVACRLFDGDSCQCSDYKNRKKIVPDCILLTPKVVRKMDWLPGTCAYRLVMQGKDLYWWHPLVSGDPQTVHQAGVSARGRVINELEAGPLEHHIVEWDDK
;
A
#
# COMPACT_ATOMS: atom_id res chain seq x y z
N MET A 1 -0.91 -14.60 -56.45
CA MET A 1 -0.80 -13.49 -55.46
C MET A 1 -1.12 -13.98 -54.04
N LYS A 2 -0.17 -14.61 -53.30
CA LYS A 2 -0.41 -15.07 -51.90
C LYS A 2 0.80 -15.01 -50.93
N PRO A 3 1.82 -14.12 -51.04
CA PRO A 3 2.89 -14.07 -50.02
C PRO A 3 2.70 -12.98 -48.95
N LEU A 4 2.02 -11.87 -49.23
CA LEU A 4 1.90 -10.73 -48.33
C LEU A 4 1.10 -11.01 -47.04
N ALA A 5 0.03 -11.79 -47.08
CA ALA A 5 -0.80 -12.13 -45.93
C ALA A 5 -0.08 -13.05 -44.92
N LYS A 6 0.80 -13.94 -45.38
CA LYS A 6 1.62 -14.79 -44.48
C LYS A 6 2.70 -14.00 -43.75
N ALA A 7 3.31 -13.00 -44.39
CA ALA A 7 4.32 -12.16 -43.79
C ALA A 7 3.71 -11.22 -42.70
N ALA A 8 2.52 -10.67 -42.96
CA ALA A 8 1.81 -9.85 -41.98
C ALA A 8 1.41 -10.64 -40.71
N LYS A 9 0.88 -11.88 -40.89
CA LYS A 9 0.54 -12.75 -39.75
C LYS A 9 1.78 -13.18 -38.93
N ARG A 10 2.92 -13.39 -39.58
CA ARG A 10 4.20 -13.71 -38.89
C ARG A 10 4.72 -12.54 -38.11
N LYS A 11 4.67 -11.31 -38.65
CA LYS A 11 5.07 -10.08 -37.94
C LYS A 11 4.15 -9.79 -36.74
N ALA A 12 2.84 -9.92 -36.91
CA ALA A 12 1.88 -9.76 -35.82
C ALA A 12 2.12 -10.78 -34.69
N GLY A 13 2.33 -12.06 -35.02
CA GLY A 13 2.65 -13.10 -34.03
C GLY A 13 3.99 -12.89 -33.33
N ALA A 14 5.00 -12.28 -33.98
CA ALA A 14 6.27 -11.95 -33.35
C ALA A 14 6.13 -10.76 -32.38
N ILE A 15 5.33 -9.74 -32.74
CA ILE A 15 5.04 -8.59 -31.88
C ILE A 15 4.31 -9.04 -30.63
N VAL A 16 3.28 -9.88 -30.76
CA VAL A 16 2.51 -10.42 -29.63
C VAL A 16 3.40 -11.26 -28.69
N ARG A 17 4.28 -12.11 -29.25
CA ARG A 17 5.24 -12.90 -28.45
C ARG A 17 6.24 -12.01 -27.72
N LYS A 18 6.77 -10.96 -28.37
CA LYS A 18 7.70 -10.02 -27.75
C LYS A 18 7.01 -9.21 -26.64
N ALA A 19 5.78 -8.76 -26.85
CA ALA A 19 4.97 -8.09 -25.84
C ALA A 19 4.67 -9.00 -24.63
N ARG A 20 4.33 -10.27 -24.88
CA ARG A 20 4.12 -11.27 -23.82
C ARG A 20 5.41 -11.53 -23.03
N ALA A 21 6.54 -11.71 -23.69
CA ALA A 21 7.84 -11.94 -23.03
C ALA A 21 8.29 -10.72 -22.20
N VAL A 22 7.99 -9.49 -22.63
CA VAL A 22 8.24 -8.26 -21.85
C VAL A 22 7.33 -8.23 -20.63
N ARG A 23 6.03 -8.57 -20.79
CA ARG A 23 5.07 -8.60 -19.69
C ARG A 23 5.42 -9.65 -18.64
N GLU A 24 5.96 -10.82 -19.03
CA GLU A 24 6.42 -11.87 -18.12
C GLU A 24 7.68 -11.47 -17.33
N LYS A 25 8.43 -10.45 -17.79
CA LYS A 25 9.61 -9.89 -17.09
C LYS A 25 9.26 -8.73 -16.15
N LEU A 26 8.05 -8.16 -16.28
CA LEU A 26 7.63 -7.07 -15.41
C LEU A 26 7.10 -7.62 -14.07
N PRO A 27 7.30 -6.91 -12.97
CA PRO A 27 6.79 -7.32 -11.67
C PRO A 27 5.25 -7.35 -11.66
N PHE A 28 4.69 -8.16 -10.76
CA PHE A 28 3.25 -8.41 -10.70
C PHE A 28 2.42 -7.14 -10.51
N TRP A 29 2.91 -6.17 -9.75
CA TRP A 29 2.20 -4.91 -9.49
C TRP A 29 2.08 -4.00 -10.73
N LYS A 30 2.87 -4.26 -11.79
CA LYS A 30 2.75 -3.58 -13.10
C LYS A 30 1.89 -4.35 -14.11
N THR A 31 1.58 -5.61 -13.83
CA THR A 31 0.93 -6.50 -14.81
C THR A 31 -0.42 -7.03 -14.38
N LYS A 32 -0.75 -6.94 -13.09
CA LYS A 32 -2.01 -7.43 -12.52
C LYS A 32 -2.85 -6.27 -11.98
N THR A 33 -4.16 -6.42 -12.04
CA THR A 33 -5.08 -5.58 -11.24
C THR A 33 -5.06 -6.06 -9.78
N LEU A 34 -5.58 -5.25 -8.86
CA LEU A 34 -5.66 -5.61 -7.45
C LEU A 34 -6.40 -6.94 -7.23
N GLU A 35 -7.44 -7.19 -8.03
CA GLU A 35 -8.28 -8.40 -7.96
C GLU A 35 -7.57 -9.65 -8.52
N GLN A 36 -6.56 -9.48 -9.35
CA GLN A 36 -5.79 -10.59 -9.96
C GLN A 36 -4.63 -11.03 -9.08
N MET A 37 -4.35 -10.33 -8.00
CA MET A 37 -3.25 -10.66 -7.10
C MET A 37 -3.59 -11.87 -6.25
N THR A 38 -2.62 -12.75 -6.07
CA THR A 38 -2.71 -13.82 -5.07
C THR A 38 -2.67 -13.22 -3.66
N PRO A 39 -3.15 -13.92 -2.61
CA PRO A 39 -3.03 -13.43 -1.24
C PRO A 39 -1.60 -13.03 -0.85
N ARG A 40 -0.59 -13.78 -1.29
CA ARG A 40 0.81 -13.48 -1.03
C ARG A 40 1.28 -12.19 -1.72
N GLU A 41 0.89 -11.98 -2.97
CA GLU A 41 1.19 -10.74 -3.71
C GLU A 41 0.48 -9.56 -3.07
N TRP A 42 -0.79 -9.73 -2.67
CA TRP A 42 -1.57 -8.72 -1.98
C TRP A 42 -0.89 -8.27 -0.67
N GLU A 43 -0.58 -9.21 0.21
CA GLU A 43 0.09 -8.91 1.49
C GLU A 43 1.47 -8.26 1.27
N SER A 44 2.20 -8.63 0.21
CA SER A 44 3.51 -8.05 -0.09
C SER A 44 3.48 -6.61 -0.61
N LEU A 45 2.30 -6.07 -0.95
CA LEU A 45 2.15 -4.64 -1.29
C LEU A 45 2.26 -3.72 -0.06
N CYS A 46 2.09 -4.24 1.15
CA CYS A 46 2.30 -3.44 2.35
C CYS A 46 3.81 -3.25 2.56
N ASP A 47 4.26 -2.00 2.55
CA ASP A 47 5.65 -1.63 2.84
C ASP A 47 5.98 -1.57 4.33
N GLY A 48 4.97 -1.70 5.20
CA GLY A 48 5.15 -1.64 6.65
C GLY A 48 5.34 -0.21 7.18
N CYS A 49 4.93 0.83 6.46
CA CYS A 49 5.06 2.21 6.94
C CYS A 49 4.26 2.51 8.22
N GLY A 50 3.21 1.76 8.52
CA GLY A 50 2.41 1.88 9.74
C GLY A 50 1.37 3.00 9.76
N LYS A 51 1.38 3.92 8.82
CA LYS A 51 0.48 5.10 8.82
C LYS A 51 -1.01 4.75 8.78
N CYS A 52 -1.40 3.62 8.19
CA CYS A 52 -2.80 3.17 8.20
C CYS A 52 -3.25 2.63 9.56
N CYS A 53 -2.33 2.34 10.48
CA CYS A 53 -2.60 1.88 11.85
C CYS A 53 -2.70 3.05 12.86
N THR A 54 -2.54 4.30 12.44
CA THR A 54 -2.79 5.47 13.28
C THR A 54 -4.23 5.94 13.16
N TYR A 55 -4.74 6.56 14.23
CA TYR A 55 -6.06 7.16 14.25
C TYR A 55 -6.13 8.40 13.38
N LYS A 56 -7.33 8.69 12.88
CA LYS A 56 -7.67 9.89 12.13
C LYS A 56 -8.85 10.56 12.83
N LEU A 57 -8.83 11.88 12.84
CA LEU A 57 -9.95 12.70 13.28
C LEU A 57 -10.68 13.22 12.07
N GLU A 58 -12.00 13.13 12.08
CA GLU A 58 -12.86 13.74 11.08
C GLU A 58 -13.45 15.03 11.64
N TYR A 59 -13.26 16.14 10.93
CA TYR A 59 -13.91 17.41 11.28
C TYR A 59 -15.37 17.34 10.88
N GLU A 60 -16.29 17.44 11.85
CA GLU A 60 -17.74 17.30 11.64
C GLU A 60 -18.28 18.30 10.61
N GLU A 61 -17.71 19.51 10.56
CA GLU A 61 -18.18 20.59 9.68
C GLU A 61 -17.77 20.41 8.22
N THR A 62 -16.62 19.81 7.96
CA THR A 62 -16.04 19.70 6.61
C THR A 62 -15.94 18.26 6.10
N GLY A 63 -15.96 17.27 7.00
CA GLY A 63 -15.66 15.88 6.68
C GLY A 63 -14.17 15.63 6.36
N GLU A 64 -13.32 16.64 6.57
CA GLU A 64 -11.88 16.49 6.36
C GLU A 64 -11.25 15.63 7.45
N LEU A 65 -10.26 14.81 7.06
CA LEU A 65 -9.57 13.93 7.99
C LEU A 65 -8.20 14.51 8.38
N ALA A 66 -8.02 14.77 9.66
CA ALA A 66 -6.71 15.06 10.24
C ALA A 66 -6.00 13.76 10.61
N GLN A 67 -4.72 13.67 10.26
CA GLN A 67 -3.86 12.56 10.66
C GLN A 67 -3.39 12.76 12.10
N THR A 68 -3.24 11.66 12.85
CA THR A 68 -2.65 11.69 14.19
C THR A 68 -1.44 10.78 14.28
N ASN A 69 -0.61 10.99 15.32
CA ASN A 69 0.45 10.05 15.68
C ASN A 69 0.02 9.02 16.74
N VAL A 70 -1.28 8.92 17.02
CA VAL A 70 -1.81 7.90 17.94
C VAL A 70 -2.02 6.61 17.19
N ALA A 71 -1.35 5.55 17.63
CA ALA A 71 -1.42 4.23 17.00
C ALA A 71 -2.34 3.29 17.78
N CYS A 72 -2.98 2.39 17.04
CA CYS A 72 -3.74 1.26 17.57
C CYS A 72 -2.92 0.49 18.62
N ARG A 73 -3.56 0.04 19.71
CA ARG A 73 -2.92 -0.73 20.80
C ARG A 73 -2.19 -2.00 20.38
N LEU A 74 -2.52 -2.55 19.21
CA LEU A 74 -1.81 -3.70 18.65
C LEU A 74 -0.62 -3.31 17.78
N PHE A 75 -0.43 -2.03 17.51
CA PHE A 75 0.67 -1.58 16.67
C PHE A 75 1.93 -1.38 17.50
N ASP A 76 2.99 -2.10 17.13
CA ASP A 76 4.32 -1.91 17.69
C ASP A 76 5.05 -0.80 16.92
N GLY A 77 5.28 0.33 17.60
CA GLY A 77 5.92 1.53 17.03
C GLY A 77 7.38 1.34 16.65
N ASP A 78 8.07 0.34 17.19
CA ASP A 78 9.48 0.07 16.90
C ASP A 78 9.66 -0.81 15.66
N SER A 79 8.82 -1.84 15.51
CA SER A 79 8.84 -2.72 14.36
C SER A 79 7.92 -2.29 13.22
N CYS A 80 6.99 -1.39 13.47
CA CYS A 80 5.89 -1.02 12.57
C CYS A 80 5.00 -2.21 12.17
N GLN A 81 4.81 -3.15 13.07
CA GLN A 81 4.01 -4.34 12.84
C GLN A 81 2.86 -4.44 13.85
N CYS A 82 1.82 -5.17 13.46
CA CYS A 82 0.73 -5.53 14.35
C CYS A 82 1.16 -6.72 15.23
N SER A 83 1.11 -6.59 16.54
CA SER A 83 1.50 -7.64 17.50
C SER A 83 0.61 -8.88 17.42
N ASP A 84 -0.64 -8.75 16.98
CA ASP A 84 -1.53 -9.90 16.72
C ASP A 84 -2.32 -9.69 15.40
N TYR A 85 -1.59 -9.74 14.29
CA TYR A 85 -2.15 -9.52 12.96
C TYR A 85 -3.30 -10.50 12.63
N LYS A 86 -3.20 -11.74 13.06
CA LYS A 86 -4.19 -12.79 12.77
C LYS A 86 -5.54 -12.52 13.45
N ASN A 87 -5.52 -12.08 14.70
CA ASN A 87 -6.72 -11.88 15.52
C ASN A 87 -7.13 -10.40 15.60
N ARG A 88 -6.41 -9.49 14.93
CA ARG A 88 -6.59 -8.04 15.05
C ARG A 88 -8.05 -7.57 14.99
N LYS A 89 -8.85 -8.17 14.10
CA LYS A 89 -10.26 -7.80 13.93
C LYS A 89 -11.16 -8.25 15.11
N LYS A 90 -10.76 -9.29 15.83
CA LYS A 90 -11.46 -9.73 17.05
C LYS A 90 -11.13 -8.84 18.24
N ILE A 91 -9.87 -8.39 18.33
CA ILE A 91 -9.34 -7.59 19.45
C ILE A 91 -9.71 -6.12 19.25
N VAL A 92 -9.61 -5.64 18.02
CA VAL A 92 -9.94 -4.27 17.61
C VAL A 92 -11.01 -4.35 16.52
N PRO A 93 -12.31 -4.28 16.86
CA PRO A 93 -13.41 -4.41 15.90
C PRO A 93 -13.38 -3.39 14.77
N ASP A 94 -12.82 -2.21 15.01
CA ASP A 94 -12.69 -1.14 14.01
C ASP A 94 -11.47 -1.31 13.10
N CYS A 95 -10.63 -2.32 13.36
CA CYS A 95 -9.48 -2.61 12.51
C CYS A 95 -9.92 -2.84 11.06
N ILE A 96 -9.30 -2.13 10.14
CA ILE A 96 -9.64 -2.19 8.72
C ILE A 96 -8.92 -3.35 8.05
N LEU A 97 -9.70 -4.22 7.40
CA LEU A 97 -9.15 -5.27 6.56
C LEU A 97 -9.06 -4.73 5.13
N LEU A 98 -7.85 -4.44 4.69
CA LEU A 98 -7.63 -3.98 3.31
C LEU A 98 -7.99 -5.09 2.32
N THR A 99 -8.87 -4.76 1.40
CA THR A 99 -9.24 -5.57 0.25
C THR A 99 -9.30 -4.65 -0.98
N PRO A 100 -9.24 -5.16 -2.22
CA PRO A 100 -9.37 -4.32 -3.40
C PRO A 100 -10.59 -3.41 -3.37
N LYS A 101 -11.74 -3.92 -2.91
CA LYS A 101 -12.98 -3.16 -2.77
C LYS A 101 -12.89 -2.04 -1.72
N VAL A 102 -12.23 -2.32 -0.61
CA VAL A 102 -12.04 -1.35 0.50
C VAL A 102 -11.08 -0.26 0.07
N VAL A 103 -9.91 -0.61 -0.50
CA VAL A 103 -8.91 0.35 -0.98
C VAL A 103 -9.49 1.35 -1.97
N ARG A 104 -10.40 0.92 -2.87
CA ARG A 104 -11.06 1.82 -3.83
C ARG A 104 -11.96 2.88 -3.20
N LYS A 105 -12.39 2.66 -1.96
CA LYS A 105 -13.27 3.58 -1.22
C LYS A 105 -12.53 4.45 -0.22
N MET A 106 -11.24 4.15 0.00
CA MET A 106 -10.41 4.85 0.97
C MET A 106 -9.60 5.95 0.31
N ASP A 107 -10.03 7.18 0.46
CA ASP A 107 -9.35 8.39 -0.01
C ASP A 107 -8.24 8.86 0.94
N TRP A 108 -8.32 8.47 2.22
CA TRP A 108 -7.38 8.86 3.28
C TRP A 108 -6.10 7.98 3.37
N LEU A 109 -5.99 6.91 2.61
CA LEU A 109 -4.74 6.17 2.55
C LEU A 109 -3.60 7.11 2.13
N PRO A 110 -2.41 7.00 2.76
CA PRO A 110 -1.27 7.84 2.41
C PRO A 110 -1.00 7.89 0.90
N GLY A 111 -0.57 9.03 0.40
CA GLY A 111 -0.22 9.19 -1.02
C GLY A 111 0.86 8.21 -1.48
N THR A 112 1.71 7.78 -0.55
CA THR A 112 2.79 6.80 -0.75
C THR A 112 2.35 5.34 -0.61
N CYS A 113 1.11 5.07 -0.17
CA CYS A 113 0.62 3.71 0.06
C CYS A 113 0.64 2.88 -1.23
N ALA A 114 1.33 1.74 -1.23
CA ALA A 114 1.48 0.90 -2.40
C ALA A 114 0.14 0.38 -2.96
N TYR A 115 -0.83 0.06 -2.12
CA TYR A 115 -2.17 -0.30 -2.58
C TYR A 115 -2.83 0.83 -3.39
N ARG A 116 -2.69 2.07 -2.91
CA ARG A 116 -3.21 3.26 -3.59
C ARG A 116 -2.45 3.54 -4.88
N LEU A 117 -1.12 3.46 -4.86
CA LEU A 117 -0.27 3.66 -6.04
C LEU A 117 -0.62 2.68 -7.15
N VAL A 118 -0.68 1.38 -6.83
CA VAL A 118 -1.01 0.33 -7.81
C VAL A 118 -2.43 0.50 -8.36
N MET A 119 -3.40 0.84 -7.50
CA MET A 119 -4.77 1.15 -7.93
C MET A 119 -4.80 2.31 -8.94
N GLN A 120 -3.93 3.31 -8.76
CA GLN A 120 -3.80 4.48 -9.64
C GLN A 120 -2.91 4.22 -10.88
N GLY A 121 -2.39 3.02 -11.05
CA GLY A 121 -1.46 2.69 -12.14
C GLY A 121 -0.09 3.34 -11.99
N LYS A 122 0.26 3.82 -10.79
CA LYS A 122 1.56 4.39 -10.45
C LYS A 122 2.55 3.30 -10.05
N ASP A 123 3.84 3.61 -10.15
CA ASP A 123 4.90 2.72 -9.72
C ASP A 123 5.13 2.83 -8.20
N LEU A 124 5.76 1.80 -7.63
CA LEU A 124 6.21 1.81 -6.24
C LEU A 124 7.45 2.69 -6.09
N TYR A 125 7.59 3.31 -4.94
CA TYR A 125 8.77 4.11 -4.62
C TYR A 125 10.01 3.22 -4.42
N TRP A 126 11.19 3.83 -4.52
CA TRP A 126 12.48 3.13 -4.40
C TRP A 126 12.67 2.43 -3.05
N TRP A 127 12.07 2.96 -1.99
CA TRP A 127 12.18 2.37 -0.63
C TRP A 127 11.22 1.20 -0.39
N HIS A 128 10.29 0.95 -1.30
CA HIS A 128 9.37 -0.16 -1.12
C HIS A 128 10.14 -1.50 -1.15
N PRO A 129 9.89 -2.44 -0.22
CA PRO A 129 10.61 -3.72 -0.15
C PRO A 129 10.61 -4.53 -1.45
N LEU A 130 9.53 -4.45 -2.23
CA LEU A 130 9.46 -5.11 -3.55
C LEU A 130 10.39 -4.48 -4.60
N VAL A 131 10.85 -3.24 -4.39
CA VAL A 131 11.76 -2.52 -5.29
C VAL A 131 13.19 -2.60 -4.77
N SER A 132 13.39 -2.27 -3.50
CA SER A 132 14.72 -2.24 -2.87
C SER A 132 15.26 -3.62 -2.52
N GLY A 133 14.37 -4.61 -2.28
CA GLY A 133 14.74 -5.91 -1.75
C GLY A 133 15.00 -5.91 -0.23
N ASP A 134 14.87 -4.76 0.46
CA ASP A 134 15.14 -4.60 1.88
C ASP A 134 13.95 -3.98 2.60
N PRO A 135 13.34 -4.65 3.61
CA PRO A 135 12.23 -4.11 4.38
C PRO A 135 12.59 -2.91 5.28
N GLN A 136 13.89 -2.62 5.46
CA GLN A 136 14.31 -1.48 6.28
C GLN A 136 14.31 -0.15 5.51
N THR A 137 14.29 -0.18 4.20
CA THR A 137 14.40 1.03 3.38
C THR A 137 13.22 1.99 3.56
N VAL A 138 12.01 1.51 3.84
CA VAL A 138 10.84 2.35 4.17
C VAL A 138 11.08 3.18 5.43
N HIS A 139 11.81 2.64 6.41
CA HIS A 139 12.15 3.32 7.65
C HIS A 139 13.33 4.28 7.44
N GLN A 140 14.34 3.87 6.70
CA GLN A 140 15.51 4.69 6.34
C GLN A 140 15.11 5.91 5.50
N ALA A 141 14.08 5.77 4.66
CA ALA A 141 13.52 6.87 3.87
C ALA A 141 12.71 7.88 4.72
N GLY A 142 12.49 7.62 6.03
CA GLY A 142 11.77 8.51 6.92
C GLY A 142 10.25 8.55 6.70
N VAL A 143 9.70 7.67 5.83
CA VAL A 143 8.27 7.68 5.48
C VAL A 143 7.41 6.84 6.40
N SER A 144 8.01 6.04 7.28
CA SER A 144 7.28 5.19 8.23
C SER A 144 6.93 5.90 9.52
N ALA A 145 5.98 5.33 10.26
CA ALA A 145 5.58 5.78 11.58
C ALA A 145 6.54 5.31 12.71
N ARG A 146 7.61 4.58 12.38
CA ARG A 146 8.57 4.02 13.34
C ARG A 146 9.14 5.10 14.26
N GLY A 147 9.02 4.89 15.59
CA GLY A 147 9.51 5.81 16.61
C GLY A 147 8.80 7.17 16.65
N ARG A 148 7.68 7.33 15.93
CA ARG A 148 6.96 8.60 15.79
C ARG A 148 5.52 8.51 16.27
N VAL A 149 5.12 7.43 16.91
CA VAL A 149 3.76 7.18 17.38
C VAL A 149 3.71 6.95 18.87
N ILE A 150 2.54 7.23 19.46
CA ILE A 150 2.17 6.91 20.83
C ILE A 150 1.03 5.90 20.81
N ASN A 151 1.03 4.96 21.76
CA ASN A 151 -0.04 3.98 21.88
C ASN A 151 -1.36 4.65 22.30
N GLU A 152 -2.50 4.24 21.74
CA GLU A 152 -3.81 4.78 22.07
C GLU A 152 -4.16 4.72 23.56
N LEU A 153 -3.59 3.76 24.31
CA LEU A 153 -3.81 3.61 25.73
C LEU A 153 -3.10 4.68 26.57
N GLU A 154 -2.14 5.42 25.97
CA GLU A 154 -1.29 6.42 26.64
C GLU A 154 -1.52 7.83 26.08
N ALA A 155 -2.18 7.95 24.93
CA ALA A 155 -2.22 9.20 24.17
C ALA A 155 -3.11 10.30 24.79
N GLY A 156 -4.18 9.95 25.51
CA GLY A 156 -5.19 10.92 25.92
C GLY A 156 -6.03 11.44 24.74
N PRO A 157 -6.47 12.72 24.73
CA PRO A 157 -7.31 13.27 23.68
C PRO A 157 -6.60 13.33 22.31
N LEU A 158 -7.26 12.80 21.27
CA LEU A 158 -6.66 12.68 19.91
C LEU A 158 -6.34 14.05 19.29
N GLU A 159 -7.07 15.09 19.65
CA GLU A 159 -6.90 16.47 19.15
C GLU A 159 -5.53 17.04 19.46
N HIS A 160 -4.88 16.56 20.52
CA HIS A 160 -3.53 16.97 20.90
C HIS A 160 -2.43 16.28 20.10
N HIS A 161 -2.81 15.31 19.24
CA HIS A 161 -1.91 14.43 18.51
C HIS A 161 -1.99 14.57 16.99
N ILE A 162 -2.57 15.68 16.52
CA ILE A 162 -2.65 15.97 15.07
C ILE A 162 -1.24 16.18 14.54
N VAL A 163 -0.91 15.51 13.45
CA VAL A 163 0.39 15.60 12.78
C VAL A 163 0.23 15.60 11.27
N GLU A 164 1.21 16.17 10.59
CA GLU A 164 1.39 15.99 9.15
C GLU A 164 2.41 14.89 8.90
N TRP A 165 2.01 13.86 8.16
CA TRP A 165 2.93 12.86 7.68
C TRP A 165 3.53 13.29 6.34
N ASP A 166 4.86 13.26 6.24
CA ASP A 166 5.52 13.47 4.95
C ASP A 166 5.11 12.37 3.96
N ASP A 167 4.31 12.75 2.97
CA ASP A 167 3.85 11.90 1.87
C ASP A 167 4.58 12.21 0.55
N LYS A 168 5.86 12.63 0.67
CA LYS A 168 6.70 13.03 -0.49
C LYS A 168 7.34 11.84 -1.15
#